data_dc80294da9e6a33d9e90b656ab96e5f4
#
_entry.id   dc80294da9e6a33d9e90b656ab96e5f4
#
_cell.length_a   1.000
_cell.length_b   1.000
_cell.length_c   1.000
_cell.angle_alpha   90.00
_cell.angle_beta   90.00
_cell.angle_gamma   90.00
#
_symmetry.space_group_name_H-M   'P 1'
#
loop_
_entity.id
_entity.type
_entity.pdbx_description
1 polymer ?
#
loop_
_entity_poly.entity_id
_entity_poly.type
_entity_poly.pdbx_seq_one_letter_code
_entity_poly.pdbx_strand_id
1 'polypeptide(L)'
;IDPKEAIRLEPSVNKSLIGAVKVPDGAVDPFRLTMANVLDARLHGADVLTYHEVTAIVKEGDRVVGVEVYDVHAKEKKVLRSRLVINAGGIWGHRIAEMAGATVNMFPAKGALLIFGHRVNNLVINRCRKPADADILVPGDTICLIGTTSSRLPYDQIDDMKVTADEVDLLLR
;
A
#
# COMPACT_ATOMS: atom_id res chain seq x y z
N ILE A 1 -15.76 24.54 8.30
CA ILE A 1 -16.77 24.41 9.36
C ILE A 1 -16.25 25.06 10.64
N ASP A 2 -17.16 25.56 11.46
CA ASP A 2 -16.84 26.17 12.74
C ASP A 2 -16.47 25.13 13.82
N PRO A 3 -15.88 25.57 14.96
CA PRO A 3 -15.46 24.64 16.01
C PRO A 3 -16.57 23.80 16.60
N LYS A 4 -17.80 24.35 16.74
CA LYS A 4 -18.94 23.61 17.32
C LYS A 4 -19.36 22.46 16.40
N GLU A 5 -19.46 22.73 15.12
CA GLU A 5 -19.77 21.74 14.12
C GLU A 5 -18.68 20.65 14.01
N ALA A 6 -17.39 21.04 14.06
CA ALA A 6 -16.28 20.10 14.05
C ALA A 6 -16.32 19.16 15.26
N ILE A 7 -16.56 19.70 16.47
CA ILE A 7 -16.66 18.91 17.71
C ILE A 7 -17.92 18.02 17.68
N ARG A 8 -19.02 18.47 17.08
CA ARG A 8 -20.23 17.66 16.91
C ARG A 8 -19.98 16.45 16.01
N LEU A 9 -19.25 16.63 14.92
CA LEU A 9 -18.93 15.56 13.97
C LEU A 9 -17.90 14.60 14.54
N GLU A 10 -16.90 15.11 15.24
CA GLU A 10 -15.85 14.33 15.87
C GLU A 10 -15.59 14.81 17.32
N PRO A 11 -16.26 14.20 18.30
CA PRO A 11 -16.14 14.62 19.69
C PRO A 11 -14.75 14.47 20.31
N SER A 12 -13.89 13.64 19.72
CA SER A 12 -12.53 13.36 20.21
C SER A 12 -11.49 14.41 19.83
N VAL A 13 -11.83 15.36 18.93
CA VAL A 13 -10.87 16.39 18.53
C VAL A 13 -10.52 17.35 19.66
N ASN A 14 -9.37 17.99 19.55
CA ASN A 14 -8.91 19.02 20.47
C ASN A 14 -9.97 20.14 20.59
N LYS A 15 -10.40 20.44 21.82
CA LYS A 15 -11.45 21.44 22.10
C LYS A 15 -11.00 22.88 21.85
N SER A 16 -9.69 23.10 21.71
CA SER A 16 -9.11 24.41 21.38
C SER A 16 -9.02 24.69 19.89
N LEU A 17 -9.58 23.81 19.04
CA LEU A 17 -9.55 24.04 17.58
C LEU A 17 -10.29 25.34 17.23
N ILE A 18 -9.77 26.04 16.25
CA ILE A 18 -10.35 27.31 15.74
C ILE A 18 -11.32 27.09 14.56
N GLY A 19 -11.33 25.88 14.00
CA GLY A 19 -12.17 25.47 12.89
C GLY A 19 -11.61 24.22 12.21
N ALA A 20 -12.32 23.74 11.18
CA ALA A 20 -11.87 22.64 10.35
C ALA A 20 -12.30 22.82 8.89
N VAL A 21 -11.59 22.20 7.97
CA VAL A 21 -11.98 22.09 6.56
C VAL A 21 -12.56 20.72 6.31
N LYS A 22 -13.80 20.66 5.87
CA LYS A 22 -14.43 19.41 5.46
C LYS A 22 -14.14 19.17 3.98
N VAL A 23 -13.56 18.03 3.66
CA VAL A 23 -13.23 17.61 2.29
C VAL A 23 -14.01 16.35 1.92
N PRO A 24 -14.36 16.14 0.65
CA PRO A 24 -14.99 14.91 0.17
C PRO A 24 -13.91 13.83 0.00
N ASP A 25 -13.57 13.16 1.09
CA ASP A 25 -12.59 12.10 1.13
C ASP A 25 -13.14 10.92 1.96
N GLY A 26 -12.45 9.77 1.90
CA GLY A 26 -12.89 8.57 2.59
C GLY A 26 -11.76 7.57 2.81
N ALA A 27 -12.03 6.60 3.67
CA ALA A 27 -11.16 5.45 3.87
C ALA A 27 -11.68 4.25 3.08
N VAL A 28 -10.76 3.42 2.62
CA VAL A 28 -11.06 2.16 1.96
C VAL A 28 -10.30 1.03 2.66
N ASP A 29 -10.92 -0.13 2.77
CA ASP A 29 -10.25 -1.36 3.15
C ASP A 29 -9.52 -1.92 1.90
N PRO A 30 -8.18 -1.83 1.83
CA PRO A 30 -7.43 -2.24 0.64
C PRO A 30 -7.49 -3.75 0.40
N PHE A 31 -7.65 -4.56 1.46
CA PHE A 31 -7.76 -6.01 1.34
C PHE A 31 -9.08 -6.41 0.69
N ARG A 32 -10.19 -5.83 1.16
CA ARG A 32 -11.52 -6.06 0.59
C ARG A 32 -11.61 -5.56 -0.84
N LEU A 33 -11.08 -4.37 -1.12
CA LEU A 33 -11.05 -3.82 -2.49
C LEU A 33 -10.26 -4.73 -3.43
N THR A 34 -9.07 -5.16 -3.02
CA THR A 34 -8.24 -6.08 -3.81
C THR A 34 -8.97 -7.40 -4.05
N MET A 35 -9.56 -7.98 -3.00
CA MET A 35 -10.32 -9.23 -3.12
C MET A 35 -11.53 -9.09 -4.07
N ALA A 36 -12.26 -7.98 -3.99
CA ALA A 36 -13.39 -7.72 -4.88
C ALA A 36 -12.94 -7.66 -6.35
N ASN A 37 -11.83 -6.97 -6.64
CA ASN A 37 -11.26 -6.92 -8.00
C ASN A 37 -10.80 -8.30 -8.49
N VAL A 38 -10.17 -9.09 -7.62
CA VAL A 38 -9.73 -10.46 -7.96
C VAL A 38 -10.93 -11.35 -8.28
N LEU A 39 -11.98 -11.29 -7.47
CA LEU A 39 -13.19 -12.09 -7.70
C LEU A 39 -13.91 -11.67 -8.99
N ASP A 40 -14.02 -10.38 -9.24
CA ASP A 40 -14.62 -9.86 -10.47
C ASP A 40 -13.81 -10.27 -11.71
N ALA A 41 -12.49 -10.16 -11.67
CA ALA A 41 -11.61 -10.63 -12.75
C ALA A 41 -11.82 -12.12 -13.05
N ARG A 42 -11.92 -12.95 -12.02
CA ARG A 42 -12.20 -14.40 -12.19
C ARG A 42 -13.57 -14.67 -12.81
N LEU A 43 -14.60 -13.92 -12.43
CA LEU A 43 -15.93 -14.02 -13.04
C LEU A 43 -15.91 -13.68 -14.53
N HIS A 44 -14.95 -12.85 -14.96
CA HIS A 44 -14.72 -12.48 -16.34
C HIS A 44 -13.66 -13.35 -17.06
N GLY A 45 -13.29 -14.49 -16.49
CA GLY A 45 -12.43 -15.48 -17.12
C GLY A 45 -10.93 -15.29 -16.92
N ALA A 46 -10.51 -14.46 -15.97
CA ALA A 46 -9.10 -14.36 -15.61
C ALA A 46 -8.67 -15.50 -14.67
N ASP A 47 -7.49 -16.05 -14.92
CA ASP A 47 -6.82 -16.94 -13.99
C ASP A 47 -6.00 -16.11 -13.00
N VAL A 48 -6.18 -16.37 -11.70
CA VAL A 48 -5.43 -15.72 -10.62
C VAL A 48 -4.57 -16.78 -9.94
N LEU A 49 -3.27 -16.67 -10.13
CA LEU A 49 -2.28 -17.61 -9.62
C LEU A 49 -1.58 -17.02 -8.40
N THR A 50 -2.09 -17.33 -7.21
CA THR A 50 -1.42 -17.01 -5.95
C THR A 50 -0.25 -17.96 -5.71
N TYR A 51 0.75 -17.53 -4.93
CA TYR A 51 1.96 -18.32 -4.65
C TYR A 51 2.76 -18.73 -5.89
N HIS A 52 2.67 -17.91 -6.95
CA HIS A 52 3.47 -18.07 -8.15
C HIS A 52 4.42 -16.86 -8.29
N GLU A 53 5.70 -17.10 -8.14
CA GLU A 53 6.73 -16.08 -8.25
C GLU A 53 7.24 -16.02 -9.70
N VAL A 54 7.28 -14.83 -10.30
CA VAL A 54 7.90 -14.64 -11.61
C VAL A 54 9.42 -14.71 -11.45
N THR A 55 10.05 -15.71 -12.08
CA THR A 55 11.49 -15.97 -11.98
C THR A 55 12.25 -15.58 -13.24
N ALA A 56 11.57 -15.42 -14.38
CA ALA A 56 12.18 -14.92 -15.61
C ALA A 56 11.13 -14.34 -16.57
N ILE A 57 11.58 -13.45 -17.46
CA ILE A 57 10.83 -13.01 -18.62
C ILE A 57 11.25 -13.84 -19.83
N VAL A 58 10.29 -14.47 -20.48
CA VAL A 58 10.53 -15.32 -21.66
C VAL A 58 10.50 -14.44 -22.92
N LYS A 59 11.57 -14.52 -23.72
CA LYS A 59 11.74 -13.76 -24.96
C LYS A 59 11.96 -14.66 -26.16
N GLU A 60 11.52 -14.20 -27.32
CA GLU A 60 11.88 -14.71 -28.64
C GLU A 60 12.48 -13.54 -29.44
N GLY A 61 13.80 -13.53 -29.59
CA GLY A 61 14.54 -12.34 -30.02
C GLY A 61 14.34 -11.20 -29.01
N ASP A 62 13.94 -10.03 -29.49
CA ASP A 62 13.68 -8.84 -28.66
C ASP A 62 12.24 -8.79 -28.10
N ARG A 63 11.41 -9.73 -28.49
CA ARG A 63 10.00 -9.73 -28.10
C ARG A 63 9.76 -10.55 -26.84
N VAL A 64 9.07 -9.96 -25.85
CA VAL A 64 8.54 -10.68 -24.71
C VAL A 64 7.36 -11.54 -25.17
N VAL A 65 7.38 -12.85 -24.82
CA VAL A 65 6.35 -13.82 -25.19
C VAL A 65 5.76 -14.55 -23.98
N GLY A 66 6.11 -14.16 -22.78
CA GLY A 66 5.59 -14.74 -21.55
C GLY A 66 6.50 -14.56 -20.35
N VAL A 67 6.21 -15.34 -19.32
CA VAL A 67 6.97 -15.38 -18.07
C VAL A 67 7.24 -16.81 -17.64
N GLU A 68 8.36 -17.06 -16.99
CA GLU A 68 8.57 -18.26 -16.18
C GLU A 68 8.12 -17.94 -14.74
N VAL A 69 7.33 -18.83 -14.16
CA VAL A 69 6.87 -18.71 -12.78
C VAL A 69 7.30 -19.93 -11.97
N TYR A 70 7.62 -19.72 -10.70
CA TYR A 70 7.84 -20.77 -9.73
C TYR A 70 6.60 -20.94 -8.85
N ASP A 71 5.99 -22.11 -8.91
CA ASP A 71 4.89 -22.49 -8.02
C ASP A 71 5.46 -22.93 -6.66
N VAL A 72 5.23 -22.12 -5.64
CA VAL A 72 5.79 -22.35 -4.30
C VAL A 72 5.25 -23.63 -3.65
N HIS A 73 4.01 -24.00 -3.95
CA HIS A 73 3.39 -25.20 -3.39
C HIS A 73 3.80 -26.48 -4.12
N ALA A 74 3.74 -26.46 -5.45
CA ALA A 74 4.16 -27.59 -6.26
C ALA A 74 5.69 -27.73 -6.35
N LYS A 75 6.45 -26.67 -6.00
CA LYS A 75 7.91 -26.59 -6.10
C LYS A 75 8.42 -26.86 -7.52
N GLU A 76 7.71 -26.38 -8.50
CA GLU A 76 8.04 -26.58 -9.91
C GLU A 76 7.97 -25.24 -10.67
N LYS A 77 8.69 -25.19 -11.80
CA LYS A 77 8.66 -24.06 -12.71
C LYS A 77 7.70 -24.32 -13.86
N LYS A 78 7.01 -23.27 -14.27
CA LYS A 78 6.08 -23.28 -15.41
C LYS A 78 6.31 -22.08 -16.30
N VAL A 79 6.12 -22.24 -17.60
CA VAL A 79 6.14 -21.13 -18.55
C VAL A 79 4.71 -20.76 -18.92
N LEU A 80 4.33 -19.53 -18.66
CA LEU A 80 3.05 -18.93 -19.07
C LEU A 80 3.28 -18.04 -20.27
N ARG A 81 2.73 -18.43 -21.42
CA ARG A 81 2.87 -17.65 -22.65
C ARG A 81 1.78 -16.61 -22.79
N SER A 82 2.16 -15.41 -23.22
CA SER A 82 1.23 -14.31 -23.50
C SER A 82 1.76 -13.37 -24.57
N ARG A 83 0.86 -12.61 -25.19
CA ARG A 83 1.22 -11.59 -26.17
C ARG A 83 1.73 -10.28 -25.53
N LEU A 84 1.41 -10.07 -24.26
CA LEU A 84 1.78 -8.89 -23.47
C LEU A 84 1.99 -9.31 -22.02
N VAL A 85 3.02 -8.76 -21.39
CA VAL A 85 3.27 -8.87 -19.96
C VAL A 85 3.20 -7.48 -19.34
N ILE A 86 2.36 -7.32 -18.33
CA ILE A 86 2.23 -6.08 -17.57
C ILE A 86 2.91 -6.28 -16.22
N ASN A 87 3.94 -5.49 -15.96
CA ASN A 87 4.61 -5.49 -14.68
C ASN A 87 3.91 -4.53 -13.71
N ALA A 88 3.15 -5.08 -12.79
CA ALA A 88 2.51 -4.36 -11.68
C ALA A 88 3.11 -4.78 -10.33
N GLY A 89 4.40 -5.15 -10.28
CA GLY A 89 5.11 -5.70 -9.14
C GLY A 89 5.42 -4.70 -8.02
N GLY A 90 4.83 -3.49 -8.03
CA GLY A 90 5.02 -2.49 -6.98
C GLY A 90 6.50 -2.21 -6.74
N ILE A 91 6.93 -2.25 -5.47
CA ILE A 91 8.31 -2.00 -5.06
C ILE A 91 9.32 -3.00 -5.67
N TRP A 92 8.88 -4.19 -6.05
CA TRP A 92 9.70 -5.22 -6.72
C TRP A 92 9.70 -5.10 -8.26
N GLY A 93 8.95 -4.16 -8.81
CA GLY A 93 8.84 -3.97 -10.27
C GLY A 93 10.16 -3.74 -10.98
N HIS A 94 11.16 -3.17 -10.31
CA HIS A 94 12.52 -3.04 -10.80
C HIS A 94 13.16 -4.40 -11.13
N ARG A 95 13.05 -5.38 -10.22
CA ARG A 95 13.59 -6.74 -10.44
C ARG A 95 12.97 -7.41 -11.67
N ILE A 96 11.66 -7.25 -11.85
CA ILE A 96 10.96 -7.78 -13.02
C ILE A 96 11.42 -7.09 -14.31
N ALA A 97 11.62 -5.76 -14.26
CA ALA A 97 12.12 -5.01 -15.40
C ALA A 97 13.54 -5.45 -15.81
N GLU A 98 14.43 -5.68 -14.84
CA GLU A 98 15.78 -6.20 -15.08
C GLU A 98 15.78 -7.57 -15.76
N MET A 99 14.87 -8.47 -15.40
CA MET A 99 14.68 -9.76 -16.08
C MET A 99 14.33 -9.57 -17.58
N ALA A 100 13.71 -8.46 -17.93
CA ALA A 100 13.42 -8.08 -19.31
C ALA A 100 14.58 -7.35 -20.00
N GLY A 101 15.67 -7.02 -19.29
CA GLY A 101 16.77 -6.20 -19.77
C GLY A 101 16.43 -4.71 -19.82
N ALA A 102 15.41 -4.27 -19.05
CA ALA A 102 15.02 -2.88 -18.93
C ALA A 102 15.41 -2.33 -17.54
N THR A 103 15.77 -1.05 -17.48
CA THR A 103 16.10 -0.37 -16.23
C THR A 103 14.96 0.56 -15.83
N VAL A 104 14.50 0.43 -14.60
CA VAL A 104 13.53 1.34 -13.99
C VAL A 104 14.14 1.93 -12.73
N ASN A 105 14.31 3.24 -12.70
CA ASN A 105 14.81 3.93 -11.52
C ASN A 105 13.68 4.03 -10.48
N MET A 106 13.86 3.40 -9.34
CA MET A 106 12.90 3.44 -8.23
C MET A 106 13.53 4.07 -6.99
N PHE A 107 12.71 4.75 -6.23
CA PHE A 107 13.09 5.41 -4.98
C PHE A 107 12.21 4.84 -3.85
N PRO A 108 12.57 3.67 -3.29
CA PRO A 108 11.76 3.07 -2.24
C PRO A 108 11.63 3.98 -1.03
N ALA A 109 10.42 4.05 -0.50
CA ALA A 109 10.14 4.72 0.76
C ALA A 109 9.33 3.78 1.65
N LYS A 110 9.63 3.82 2.93
CA LYS A 110 8.92 3.09 3.97
C LYS A 110 8.04 4.05 4.76
N GLY A 111 6.82 3.65 5.06
CA GLY A 111 5.93 4.33 6.00
C GLY A 111 5.52 3.37 7.12
N ALA A 112 5.75 3.77 8.36
CA ALA A 112 5.24 3.05 9.52
C ALA A 112 3.84 3.57 9.90
N LEU A 113 3.01 2.67 10.37
CA LEU A 113 1.67 2.95 10.90
C LEU A 113 1.57 2.38 12.32
N LEU A 114 0.89 3.09 13.22
CA LEU A 114 0.44 2.54 14.49
C LEU A 114 -1.02 2.13 14.37
N ILE A 115 -1.32 0.92 14.83
CA ILE A 115 -2.67 0.37 14.85
C ILE A 115 -3.10 0.22 16.31
N PHE A 116 -4.16 0.93 16.69
CA PHE A 116 -4.76 0.82 18.01
C PHE A 116 -5.88 -0.21 18.00
N GLY A 117 -5.94 -1.05 19.03
CA GLY A 117 -6.93 -2.12 19.19
C GLY A 117 -8.34 -1.63 19.50
N HIS A 118 -8.60 -0.33 19.45
CA HIS A 118 -9.92 0.27 19.63
C HIS A 118 -10.08 1.51 18.76
N ARG A 119 -11.29 1.82 18.41
CA ARG A 119 -11.64 3.01 17.63
C ARG A 119 -11.63 4.25 18.51
N VAL A 120 -10.89 5.28 18.12
CA VAL A 120 -10.78 6.55 18.86
C VAL A 120 -11.41 7.73 18.12
N ASN A 121 -11.70 7.60 16.84
CA ASN A 121 -12.30 8.64 16.00
C ASN A 121 -13.36 8.05 15.06
N ASN A 122 -14.25 8.91 14.57
CA ASN A 122 -15.33 8.51 13.65
C ASN A 122 -15.05 8.89 12.21
N LEU A 123 -14.29 9.94 12.00
CA LEU A 123 -13.93 10.48 10.69
C LEU A 123 -12.43 10.39 10.46
N VAL A 124 -12.01 10.37 9.21
CA VAL A 124 -10.60 10.60 8.87
C VAL A 124 -10.25 12.02 9.26
N ILE A 125 -9.21 12.17 10.08
CA ILE A 125 -8.72 13.47 10.55
C ILE A 125 -7.32 13.66 10.01
N ASN A 126 -7.08 14.81 9.40
CA ASN A 126 -5.75 15.24 9.00
C ASN A 126 -5.45 16.61 9.62
N ARG A 127 -4.21 16.85 10.01
CA ARG A 127 -3.81 18.13 10.57
C ARG A 127 -3.75 19.20 9.48
N CYS A 128 -4.38 20.34 9.70
CA CYS A 128 -4.33 21.49 8.78
C CYS A 128 -3.00 22.25 8.93
N ARG A 129 -1.91 21.64 8.47
CA ARG A 129 -0.58 22.22 8.45
C ARG A 129 0.18 21.77 7.20
N LYS A 130 1.38 22.28 6.99
CA LYS A 130 2.28 21.72 5.98
C LYS A 130 2.43 20.22 6.22
N PRO A 131 2.27 19.38 5.17
CA PRO A 131 2.36 17.92 5.31
C PRO A 131 3.65 17.49 6.02
N ALA A 132 3.49 16.60 6.98
CA ALA A 132 4.57 16.02 7.77
C ALA A 132 4.17 14.60 8.19
N ASP A 133 5.11 13.89 8.83
CA ASP A 133 4.83 12.57 9.39
C ASP A 133 3.77 12.63 10.51
N ALA A 134 3.07 11.53 10.72
CA ALA A 134 2.02 11.36 11.75
C ALA A 134 0.84 12.34 11.61
N ASP A 135 0.47 12.72 10.41
CA ASP A 135 -0.55 13.75 10.20
C ASP A 135 -1.97 13.20 10.03
N ILE A 136 -2.14 11.91 9.84
CA ILE A 136 -3.45 11.32 9.55
C ILE A 136 -3.88 10.33 10.63
N LEU A 137 -5.14 10.42 11.03
CA LEU A 137 -5.83 9.49 11.92
C LEU A 137 -7.01 8.89 11.14
N VAL A 138 -6.98 7.58 10.92
CA VAL A 138 -7.96 6.87 10.10
C VAL A 138 -8.75 5.89 10.95
N PRO A 139 -10.09 5.98 10.99
CA PRO A 139 -10.91 5.00 11.67
C PRO A 139 -11.06 3.73 10.81
N GLY A 140 -10.84 2.56 11.42
CA GLY A 140 -11.27 1.26 10.91
C GLY A 140 -12.61 0.84 11.51
N ASP A 141 -13.01 -0.41 11.32
CA ASP A 141 -14.25 -0.92 11.91
C ASP A 141 -14.18 -0.90 13.44
N THR A 142 -13.18 -1.56 14.01
CA THR A 142 -12.96 -1.66 15.47
C THR A 142 -11.61 -1.09 15.91
N ILE A 143 -10.81 -0.61 14.99
CA ILE A 143 -9.44 -0.13 15.20
C ILE A 143 -9.32 1.33 14.79
N CYS A 144 -8.17 1.91 15.07
CA CYS A 144 -7.75 3.20 14.55
C CYS A 144 -6.30 3.12 14.11
N LEU A 145 -5.96 3.83 13.03
CA LEU A 145 -4.60 3.91 12.51
C LEU A 145 -4.11 5.35 12.61
N ILE A 146 -2.86 5.50 13.07
CA ILE A 146 -2.13 6.78 13.01
C ILE A 146 -0.97 6.59 12.05
N GLY A 147 -0.79 7.49 11.14
CA GLY A 147 0.30 7.43 10.15
C GLY A 147 0.49 8.71 9.37
N THR A 148 1.44 8.65 8.50
CA THR A 148 2.50 7.67 8.38
C THR A 148 3.83 8.35 8.59
N THR A 149 4.88 7.59 8.92
CA THR A 149 6.25 8.10 8.70
C THR A 149 6.58 8.02 7.21
N SER A 150 7.62 8.73 6.80
CA SER A 150 8.13 8.66 5.43
C SER A 150 9.64 8.70 5.45
N SER A 151 10.27 7.54 5.32
CA SER A 151 11.71 7.41 5.28
C SER A 151 12.17 6.70 4.00
N ARG A 152 13.26 7.19 3.40
CA ARG A 152 13.88 6.49 2.28
C ARG A 152 14.46 5.17 2.74
N LEU A 153 14.29 4.14 1.92
CA LEU A 153 14.82 2.81 2.16
C LEU A 153 15.81 2.47 1.04
N PRO A 154 17.02 1.98 1.38
CA PRO A 154 17.90 1.38 0.40
C PRO A 154 17.22 0.21 -0.31
N TYR A 155 17.50 0.03 -1.61
CA TYR A 155 16.80 -0.96 -2.41
C TYR A 155 17.07 -2.41 -1.97
N ASP A 156 18.23 -2.67 -1.41
CA ASP A 156 18.62 -3.97 -0.85
C ASP A 156 17.93 -4.33 0.48
N GLN A 157 17.20 -3.38 1.08
CA GLN A 157 16.49 -3.55 2.35
C GLN A 157 14.96 -3.68 2.19
N ILE A 158 14.45 -3.68 0.96
CA ILE A 158 12.99 -3.70 0.72
C ILE A 158 12.31 -4.99 1.21
N ASP A 159 13.04 -6.08 1.35
CA ASP A 159 12.51 -7.38 1.80
C ASP A 159 12.61 -7.56 3.33
N ASP A 160 13.34 -6.70 4.04
CA ASP A 160 13.52 -6.77 5.52
C ASP A 160 13.20 -5.42 6.18
N MET A 161 12.02 -4.89 5.88
CA MET A 161 11.55 -3.64 6.47
C MET A 161 11.16 -3.82 7.93
N LYS A 162 11.78 -3.02 8.81
CA LYS A 162 11.48 -3.01 10.26
C LYS A 162 11.01 -1.63 10.69
N VAL A 163 10.04 -1.59 11.60
CA VAL A 163 9.66 -0.35 12.29
C VAL A 163 10.68 -0.09 13.40
N THR A 164 11.18 1.13 13.46
CA THR A 164 12.14 1.57 14.49
C THR A 164 11.45 2.23 15.68
N ALA A 165 12.12 2.28 16.83
CA ALA A 165 11.59 2.98 18.01
C ALA A 165 11.35 4.47 17.72
N ASP A 166 12.26 5.11 16.97
CA ASP A 166 12.14 6.54 16.60
C ASP A 166 10.89 6.80 15.75
N GLU A 167 10.52 5.87 14.86
CA GLU A 167 9.30 5.98 14.06
C GLU A 167 8.05 5.85 14.95
N VAL A 168 8.07 4.95 15.93
CA VAL A 168 6.98 4.82 16.91
C VAL A 168 6.83 6.10 17.74
N ASP A 169 7.94 6.61 18.26
CA ASP A 169 7.95 7.86 19.03
C ASP A 169 7.45 9.06 18.24
N LEU A 170 7.80 9.12 16.94
CA LEU A 170 7.33 10.18 16.06
C LEU A 170 5.81 10.12 15.85
N LEU A 171 5.25 8.91 15.71
CA LEU A 171 3.82 8.71 15.49
C LEU A 171 2.98 8.97 16.77
N LEU A 172 3.60 8.87 17.96
CA LEU A 172 2.93 9.11 19.25
C LEU A 172 2.92 10.59 19.68
N ARG A 173 3.65 11.48 19.04
CA ARG A 173 3.71 12.93 19.31
C ARG A 173 2.58 13.71 18.65
#